data_90ad4b457978b2a037964e4be8cf09bc
#
_entry.id   90ad4b457978b2a037964e4be8cf09bc
#
_cell.length_a   1.000
_cell.length_b   1.000
_cell.length_c   1.000
_cell.angle_alpha   90.00
_cell.angle_beta   90.00
_cell.angle_gamma   90.00
#
_symmetry.space_group_name_H-M   'P 1'
#
loop_
_entity.id
_entity.type
_entity.pdbx_description
1 polymer ?
#
loop_
_entity_poly.entity_id
_entity_poly.type
_entity_poly.pdbx_seq_one_letter_code
_entity_poly.pdbx_strand_id
1 'polypeptide(L)'
;YKMTDREGNVWLWQDGNGCRKVTYMNGEFTSVVFKKENNNLPSNNITYISEDEQGRIWIGSHDGIAQVVGDKAVLVEENHDAFKMMSFGKDVFFLSGTGTISLKREGEDSRIVTRLGEGSKVYSTMRLQNDWIVFTEDGSYVFNLRTHQVSRDTELNIARGQVQIDNRGNFWIYNHTGKVWYVNAKTRFVKSFQLIPADKVNYIDEERYHIVHDSRDI
;
A
#
# COMPACT_ATOMS: atom_id res chain seq x y z
N TYR A 1 -2.90 11.87 7.12
CA TYR A 1 -2.21 11.31 5.94
C TYR A 1 -2.22 12.33 4.80
N LYS A 2 -1.21 12.25 3.91
CA LYS A 2 -1.07 13.15 2.77
C LYS A 2 -0.42 12.48 1.57
N MET A 3 -0.76 12.97 0.36
CA MET A 3 -0.12 12.63 -0.91
C MET A 3 -0.07 13.90 -1.79
N THR A 4 0.92 14.02 -2.66
CA THR A 4 0.95 15.03 -3.73
C THR A 4 0.90 14.31 -5.06
N ASP A 5 -0.02 14.70 -5.96
CA ASP A 5 -0.13 14.13 -7.29
C ASP A 5 0.81 14.83 -8.30
N ARG A 6 0.89 14.31 -9.53
CA ARG A 6 1.76 14.85 -10.59
C ARG A 6 1.38 16.26 -11.02
N GLU A 7 0.12 16.64 -10.84
CA GLU A 7 -0.36 17.98 -11.14
C GLU A 7 -0.04 19.00 -10.03
N GLY A 8 0.56 18.52 -8.91
CA GLY A 8 0.91 19.35 -7.76
C GLY A 8 -0.24 19.56 -6.76
N ASN A 9 -1.37 18.88 -6.92
CA ASN A 9 -2.43 18.95 -5.93
C ASN A 9 -2.03 18.17 -4.67
N VAL A 10 -2.42 18.69 -3.52
CA VAL A 10 -2.21 18.03 -2.23
C VAL A 10 -3.50 17.35 -1.78
N TRP A 11 -3.41 16.06 -1.54
CA TRP A 11 -4.49 15.24 -1.01
C TRP A 11 -4.27 15.00 0.48
N LEU A 12 -5.28 15.26 1.28
CA LEU A 12 -5.26 15.14 2.74
C LEU A 12 -6.42 14.26 3.18
N TRP A 13 -6.17 13.29 4.06
CA TRP A 13 -7.23 12.46 4.64
C TRP A 13 -6.95 12.10 6.10
N GLN A 14 -8.01 11.84 6.82
CA GLN A 14 -8.02 11.44 8.22
C GLN A 14 -9.21 10.50 8.43
N ASP A 15 -9.05 9.54 9.31
CA ASP A 15 -10.08 8.55 9.60
C ASP A 15 -11.44 9.18 9.92
N GLY A 16 -12.49 8.65 9.30
CA GLY A 16 -13.88 9.09 9.50
C GLY A 16 -14.27 10.39 8.81
N ASN A 17 -13.33 11.12 8.19
CA ASN A 17 -13.58 12.46 7.63
C ASN A 17 -13.55 12.53 6.10
N GLY A 18 -13.34 11.39 5.43
CA GLY A 18 -13.11 11.37 3.98
C GLY A 18 -11.79 12.00 3.60
N CYS A 19 -11.73 12.66 2.46
CA CYS A 19 -10.51 13.33 2.00
C CYS A 19 -10.76 14.69 1.37
N ARG A 20 -9.69 15.47 1.23
CA ARG A 20 -9.70 16.79 0.61
C ARG A 20 -8.57 16.89 -0.42
N LYS A 21 -8.92 17.32 -1.64
CA LYS A 21 -7.98 17.79 -2.66
C LYS A 21 -7.79 19.28 -2.49
N VAL A 22 -6.56 19.75 -2.41
CA VAL A 22 -6.18 21.17 -2.38
C VAL A 22 -5.35 21.46 -3.62
N THR A 23 -5.76 22.46 -4.38
CA THR A 23 -5.09 22.92 -5.61
C THR A 23 -4.63 24.37 -5.41
N TYR A 24 -3.40 24.68 -5.82
CA TYR A 24 -2.87 26.02 -5.90
C TYR A 24 -2.68 26.42 -7.35
N MET A 25 -3.40 27.42 -7.80
CA MET A 25 -3.33 27.90 -9.18
C MET A 25 -3.56 29.41 -9.25
N ASN A 26 -2.74 30.12 -10.03
CA ASN A 26 -2.86 31.58 -10.26
C ASN A 26 -2.85 32.42 -8.96
N GLY A 27 -2.10 31.99 -7.94
CA GLY A 27 -2.01 32.71 -6.67
C GLY A 27 -3.11 32.38 -5.65
N GLU A 28 -4.04 31.50 -6.00
CA GLU A 28 -5.19 31.13 -5.16
C GLU A 28 -5.21 29.66 -4.80
N PHE A 29 -5.71 29.36 -3.59
CA PHE A 29 -6.00 28.01 -3.14
C PHE A 29 -7.49 27.70 -3.34
N THR A 30 -7.75 26.57 -3.97
CA THR A 30 -9.10 25.97 -4.04
C THR A 30 -9.09 24.60 -3.39
N SER A 31 -10.23 24.11 -2.95
CA SER A 31 -10.31 22.76 -2.40
C SER A 31 -11.64 22.07 -2.67
N VAL A 32 -11.56 20.75 -2.89
CA VAL A 32 -12.71 19.87 -3.03
C VAL A 32 -12.68 18.84 -1.90
N VAL A 33 -13.82 18.65 -1.24
CA VAL A 33 -13.98 17.65 -0.17
C VAL A 33 -14.75 16.46 -0.71
N PHE A 34 -14.16 15.27 -0.57
CA PHE A 34 -14.76 14.00 -0.93
C PHE A 34 -15.23 13.28 0.33
N LYS A 35 -16.53 12.98 0.39
CA LYS A 35 -17.17 12.25 1.47
C LYS A 35 -18.21 11.28 0.90
N LYS A 36 -18.56 10.27 1.69
CA LYS A 36 -19.62 9.32 1.33
C LYS A 36 -20.95 10.04 1.01
N GLU A 37 -21.28 11.07 1.78
CA GLU A 37 -22.55 11.78 1.70
C GLU A 37 -22.68 12.69 0.48
N ASN A 38 -21.58 13.16 -0.09
CA ASN A 38 -21.62 14.18 -1.16
C ASN A 38 -20.93 13.78 -2.46
N ASN A 39 -20.01 12.83 -2.46
CA ASN A 39 -19.18 12.49 -3.62
C ASN A 39 -19.09 11.00 -3.92
N ASN A 40 -20.02 10.19 -3.42
CA ASN A 40 -20.11 8.75 -3.69
C ASN A 40 -18.85 7.96 -3.28
N LEU A 41 -18.13 8.38 -2.24
CA LEU A 41 -17.13 7.51 -1.65
C LEU A 41 -17.79 6.28 -1.03
N PRO A 42 -17.18 5.09 -1.13
CA PRO A 42 -17.70 3.92 -0.42
C PRO A 42 -17.74 4.12 1.09
N SER A 43 -16.74 4.81 1.64
CA SER A 43 -16.61 5.10 3.07
C SER A 43 -15.84 6.39 3.32
N ASN A 44 -16.04 6.99 4.50
CA ASN A 44 -15.23 8.11 5.00
C ASN A 44 -13.93 7.64 5.68
N ASN A 45 -13.77 6.33 5.91
CA ASN A 45 -12.57 5.72 6.47
C ASN A 45 -11.58 5.39 5.35
N ILE A 46 -10.81 6.41 4.95
CA ILE A 46 -9.85 6.30 3.85
C ILE A 46 -8.56 5.63 4.32
N THR A 47 -8.17 4.56 3.67
CA THR A 47 -6.94 3.80 3.96
C THR A 47 -5.76 4.31 3.17
N TYR A 48 -5.97 4.66 1.89
CA TYR A 48 -4.94 5.27 1.04
C TYR A 48 -5.56 6.15 -0.05
N ILE A 49 -4.75 7.07 -0.56
CA ILE A 49 -4.96 7.74 -1.84
C ILE A 49 -3.70 7.53 -2.66
N SER A 50 -3.85 7.16 -3.92
CA SER A 50 -2.72 6.83 -4.78
C SER A 50 -2.96 7.25 -6.22
N GLU A 51 -1.91 7.63 -6.92
CA GLU A 51 -1.92 7.93 -8.34
C GLU A 51 -1.31 6.77 -9.12
N ASP A 52 -1.93 6.36 -10.22
CA ASP A 52 -1.41 5.31 -11.09
C ASP A 52 -0.44 5.85 -12.16
N GLU A 53 0.10 4.95 -12.98
CA GLU A 53 1.04 5.30 -14.05
C GLU A 53 0.41 6.17 -15.15
N GLN A 54 -0.92 6.22 -15.27
CA GLN A 54 -1.67 7.08 -16.19
C GLN A 54 -2.10 8.41 -15.57
N GLY A 55 -1.76 8.70 -14.31
CA GLY A 55 -2.17 9.92 -13.61
C GLY A 55 -3.59 9.87 -13.05
N ARG A 56 -4.25 8.70 -13.00
CA ARG A 56 -5.58 8.56 -12.41
C ARG A 56 -5.44 8.42 -10.89
N ILE A 57 -6.32 9.13 -10.16
CA ILE A 57 -6.32 9.09 -8.69
C ILE A 57 -7.32 8.05 -8.20
N TRP A 58 -6.88 7.22 -7.28
CA TRP A 58 -7.63 6.14 -6.64
C TRP A 58 -7.71 6.35 -5.15
N ILE A 59 -8.90 6.17 -4.61
CA ILE A 59 -9.19 6.30 -3.18
C ILE A 59 -9.61 4.91 -2.68
N GLY A 60 -8.80 4.34 -1.79
CA GLY A 60 -9.11 3.11 -1.07
C GLY A 60 -9.69 3.41 0.30
N SER A 61 -10.68 2.64 0.70
CA SER A 61 -11.34 2.72 1.99
C SER A 61 -11.65 1.34 2.55
N HIS A 62 -12.12 1.25 3.79
CA HIS A 62 -12.52 -0.04 4.38
C HIS A 62 -13.71 -0.69 3.67
N ASP A 63 -14.57 0.09 2.99
CA ASP A 63 -15.79 -0.43 2.37
C ASP A 63 -15.71 -0.51 0.84
N GLY A 64 -14.58 -0.11 0.23
CA GLY A 64 -14.43 -0.20 -1.22
C GLY A 64 -13.41 0.77 -1.81
N ILE A 65 -13.43 0.83 -3.14
CA ILE A 65 -12.46 1.58 -3.95
C ILE A 65 -13.22 2.50 -4.91
N ALA A 66 -12.78 3.75 -5.01
CA ALA A 66 -13.29 4.72 -5.97
C ALA A 66 -12.16 5.31 -6.81
N GLN A 67 -12.48 5.66 -8.06
CA GLN A 67 -11.64 6.47 -8.93
C GLN A 67 -12.11 7.92 -8.91
N VAL A 68 -11.20 8.87 -8.86
CA VAL A 68 -11.54 10.29 -9.00
C VAL A 68 -11.63 10.65 -10.47
N VAL A 69 -12.77 11.23 -10.85
CA VAL A 69 -13.04 11.75 -12.20
C VAL A 69 -13.52 13.20 -12.07
N GLY A 70 -12.65 14.16 -12.42
CA GLY A 70 -12.89 15.57 -12.10
C GLY A 70 -12.95 15.80 -10.60
N ASP A 71 -14.07 16.34 -10.12
CA ASP A 71 -14.31 16.61 -8.69
C ASP A 71 -15.30 15.61 -8.06
N LYS A 72 -15.42 14.42 -8.65
CA LYS A 72 -16.31 13.34 -8.16
C LYS A 72 -15.54 12.04 -7.97
N ALA A 73 -15.97 11.25 -7.01
CA ALA A 73 -15.56 9.86 -6.89
C ALA A 73 -16.53 8.96 -7.64
N VAL A 74 -16.01 8.02 -8.41
CA VAL A 74 -16.77 6.97 -9.11
C VAL A 74 -16.44 5.65 -8.46
N LEU A 75 -17.45 4.99 -7.92
CA LEU A 75 -17.29 3.68 -7.30
C LEU A 75 -16.78 2.65 -8.32
N VAL A 76 -15.77 1.89 -7.94
CA VAL A 76 -15.13 0.86 -8.76
C VAL A 76 -15.30 -0.53 -8.17
N GLU A 77 -15.21 -0.64 -6.87
CA GLU A 77 -15.34 -1.92 -6.15
C GLU A 77 -15.97 -1.68 -4.78
N GLU A 78 -17.03 -2.42 -4.46
CA GLU A 78 -17.69 -2.43 -3.14
C GLU A 78 -17.19 -3.60 -2.28
N ASN A 79 -17.34 -3.47 -0.97
CA ASN A 79 -17.02 -4.52 -0.01
C ASN A 79 -15.58 -5.02 -0.08
N HIS A 80 -14.67 -4.14 -0.47
CA HIS A 80 -13.23 -4.38 -0.50
C HIS A 80 -12.57 -3.55 0.60
N ASP A 81 -12.07 -4.22 1.63
CA ASP A 81 -11.26 -3.57 2.68
C ASP A 81 -9.89 -3.21 2.09
N ALA A 82 -9.82 -2.04 1.47
CA ALA A 82 -8.69 -1.64 0.65
C ALA A 82 -7.44 -1.38 1.51
N PHE A 83 -6.39 -2.15 1.29
CA PHE A 83 -5.12 -2.02 2.00
C PHE A 83 -4.07 -1.24 1.20
N LYS A 84 -3.88 -1.58 -0.06
CA LYS A 84 -2.87 -0.98 -0.94
C LYS A 84 -3.25 -1.10 -2.41
N MET A 85 -2.75 -0.17 -3.23
CA MET A 85 -2.83 -0.21 -4.69
C MET A 85 -1.43 -0.33 -5.30
N MET A 86 -1.35 -0.99 -6.45
CA MET A 86 -0.17 -1.03 -7.29
C MET A 86 -0.58 -0.94 -8.76
N SER A 87 0.10 -0.13 -9.57
CA SER A 87 -0.12 -0.07 -11.01
C SER A 87 1.06 -0.64 -11.78
N PHE A 88 0.78 -1.21 -12.94
CA PHE A 88 1.77 -1.71 -13.89
C PHE A 88 1.25 -1.54 -15.32
N GLY A 89 1.81 -0.63 -16.08
CA GLY A 89 1.27 -0.24 -17.37
C GLY A 89 -0.16 0.27 -17.24
N LYS A 90 -1.11 -0.39 -17.93
CA LYS A 90 -2.54 -0.05 -17.87
C LYS A 90 -3.31 -0.79 -16.78
N ASP A 91 -2.68 -1.76 -16.14
CA ASP A 91 -3.27 -2.57 -15.09
C ASP A 91 -3.18 -1.87 -13.74
N VAL A 92 -4.27 -1.87 -12.99
CA VAL A 92 -4.32 -1.38 -11.61
C VAL A 92 -4.78 -2.51 -10.71
N PHE A 93 -3.97 -2.83 -9.72
CA PHE A 93 -4.22 -3.91 -8.77
C PHE A 93 -4.58 -3.33 -7.40
N PHE A 94 -5.59 -3.90 -6.79
CA PHE A 94 -6.03 -3.55 -5.43
C PHE A 94 -5.84 -4.75 -4.51
N LEU A 95 -5.13 -4.54 -3.43
CA LEU A 95 -4.90 -5.52 -2.37
C LEU A 95 -5.82 -5.20 -1.19
N SER A 96 -6.57 -6.19 -0.74
CA SER A 96 -7.35 -6.09 0.50
C SER A 96 -6.51 -6.41 1.73
N GLY A 97 -6.98 -5.98 2.92
CA GLY A 97 -6.38 -6.32 4.21
C GLY A 97 -6.34 -7.83 4.52
N THR A 98 -7.10 -8.64 3.79
CA THR A 98 -7.16 -10.10 3.88
C THR A 98 -6.48 -10.83 2.72
N GLY A 99 -5.68 -10.11 1.92
CA GLY A 99 -4.85 -10.72 0.87
C GLY A 99 -5.56 -11.04 -0.45
N THR A 100 -6.77 -10.50 -0.69
CA THR A 100 -7.39 -10.58 -2.02
C THR A 100 -6.78 -9.53 -2.94
N ILE A 101 -6.38 -9.93 -4.16
CA ILE A 101 -5.90 -9.02 -5.21
C ILE A 101 -6.93 -8.97 -6.32
N SER A 102 -7.44 -7.77 -6.60
CA SER A 102 -8.32 -7.45 -7.74
C SER A 102 -7.57 -6.68 -8.81
N LEU A 103 -7.99 -6.83 -10.06
CA LEU A 103 -7.46 -6.11 -11.23
C LEU A 103 -8.56 -5.24 -11.83
N LYS A 104 -8.22 -3.98 -12.09
CA LYS A 104 -9.03 -3.03 -12.86
C LYS A 104 -8.28 -2.57 -14.09
N ARG A 105 -8.95 -2.64 -15.25
CA ARG A 105 -8.55 -2.03 -16.51
C ARG A 105 -9.56 -0.98 -16.94
N GLU A 106 -9.13 -0.05 -17.76
CA GLU A 106 -10.03 0.93 -18.36
C GLU A 106 -11.07 0.24 -19.24
N GLY A 107 -12.35 0.60 -19.06
CA GLY A 107 -13.47 0.00 -19.79
C GLY A 107 -13.90 -1.39 -19.32
N GLU A 108 -13.21 -2.01 -18.36
CA GLU A 108 -13.56 -3.31 -17.80
C GLU A 108 -14.02 -3.16 -16.34
N ASP A 109 -14.88 -4.06 -15.88
CA ASP A 109 -15.19 -4.17 -14.46
C ASP A 109 -14.02 -4.73 -13.67
N SER A 110 -13.92 -4.37 -12.39
CA SER A 110 -12.95 -4.96 -11.49
C SER A 110 -13.21 -6.45 -11.29
N ARG A 111 -12.14 -7.26 -11.26
CA ARG A 111 -12.26 -8.71 -11.05
C ARG A 111 -11.16 -9.21 -10.11
N ILE A 112 -11.48 -10.20 -9.31
CA ILE A 112 -10.49 -10.89 -8.46
C ILE A 112 -9.53 -11.67 -9.36
N VAL A 113 -8.23 -11.47 -9.16
CA VAL A 113 -7.15 -12.18 -9.84
C VAL A 113 -6.67 -13.36 -9.00
N THR A 114 -6.45 -13.14 -7.70
CA THR A 114 -5.94 -14.16 -6.79
C THR A 114 -6.27 -13.83 -5.33
N ARG A 115 -6.05 -14.82 -4.47
CA ARG A 115 -6.07 -14.67 -3.01
C ARG A 115 -4.79 -15.24 -2.44
N LEU A 116 -4.14 -14.47 -1.56
CA LEU A 116 -2.90 -14.87 -0.90
C LEU A 116 -3.26 -15.70 0.32
N GLY A 117 -2.77 -16.95 0.36
CA GLY A 117 -3.09 -17.88 1.44
C GLY A 117 -4.61 -18.11 1.59
N GLU A 118 -5.05 -18.43 2.80
CA GLU A 118 -6.45 -18.67 3.15
C GLU A 118 -7.10 -17.44 3.82
N GLY A 119 -6.85 -16.23 3.30
CA GLY A 119 -7.39 -14.99 3.86
C GLY A 119 -6.53 -14.44 5.02
N SER A 120 -5.23 -14.61 4.92
CA SER A 120 -4.28 -14.12 5.92
C SER A 120 -4.25 -12.58 5.98
N LYS A 121 -4.23 -12.03 7.19
CA LYS A 121 -4.06 -10.60 7.43
C LYS A 121 -2.79 -10.08 6.77
N VAL A 122 -2.90 -8.96 6.04
CA VAL A 122 -1.77 -8.26 5.42
C VAL A 122 -1.18 -7.26 6.42
N TYR A 123 0.14 -7.22 6.52
CA TYR A 123 0.89 -6.32 7.39
C TYR A 123 1.56 -5.18 6.62
N SER A 124 2.22 -5.48 5.51
CA SER A 124 2.85 -4.49 4.65
C SER A 124 3.17 -5.06 3.27
N THR A 125 3.68 -4.20 2.38
CA THR A 125 4.08 -4.60 1.04
C THR A 125 5.33 -3.86 0.60
N MET A 126 6.07 -4.44 -0.34
CA MET A 126 7.12 -3.74 -1.10
C MET A 126 7.09 -4.16 -2.56
N ARG A 127 7.64 -3.32 -3.43
CA ARG A 127 7.80 -3.63 -4.86
C ARG A 127 9.27 -3.77 -5.20
N LEU A 128 9.64 -4.92 -5.77
CA LEU A 128 10.94 -5.18 -6.37
C LEU A 128 10.76 -5.42 -7.87
N GLN A 129 11.00 -4.40 -8.68
CA GLN A 129 10.82 -4.46 -10.14
C GLN A 129 9.37 -4.82 -10.51
N ASN A 130 9.13 -6.02 -11.07
CA ASN A 130 7.81 -6.51 -11.44
C ASN A 130 7.13 -7.33 -10.33
N ASP A 131 7.80 -7.54 -9.21
CA ASP A 131 7.30 -8.35 -8.10
C ASP A 131 6.73 -7.46 -6.99
N TRP A 132 5.48 -7.66 -6.70
CA TRP A 132 4.81 -7.11 -5.53
C TRP A 132 4.87 -8.12 -4.41
N ILE A 133 5.70 -7.86 -3.41
CA ILE A 133 5.89 -8.72 -2.26
C ILE A 133 4.94 -8.27 -1.17
N VAL A 134 4.11 -9.19 -0.69
CA VAL A 134 3.09 -8.96 0.34
C VAL A 134 3.42 -9.78 1.57
N PHE A 135 3.58 -9.10 2.70
CA PHE A 135 3.83 -9.72 4.00
C PHE A 135 2.52 -9.94 4.74
N THR A 136 2.24 -11.19 5.05
CA THR A 136 1.01 -11.62 5.71
C THR A 136 1.29 -12.25 7.07
N GLU A 137 0.23 -12.64 7.79
CA GLU A 137 0.30 -13.32 9.08
C GLU A 137 1.19 -14.57 9.05
N ASP A 138 1.11 -15.35 7.97
CA ASP A 138 1.70 -16.67 7.84
C ASP A 138 2.96 -16.71 6.95
N GLY A 139 3.45 -15.56 6.49
CA GLY A 139 4.65 -15.44 5.65
C GLY A 139 4.51 -14.39 4.55
N SER A 140 5.37 -14.44 3.55
CA SER A 140 5.34 -13.53 2.42
C SER A 140 4.99 -14.24 1.12
N TYR A 141 4.35 -13.48 0.22
CA TYR A 141 3.93 -13.90 -1.10
C TYR A 141 4.47 -12.93 -2.15
N VAL A 142 4.83 -13.47 -3.31
CA VAL A 142 5.23 -12.70 -4.48
C VAL A 142 4.10 -12.75 -5.50
N PHE A 143 3.55 -11.59 -5.84
CA PHE A 143 2.64 -11.40 -6.96
C PHE A 143 3.37 -10.71 -8.10
N ASN A 144 3.55 -11.38 -9.23
CA ASN A 144 4.21 -10.79 -10.39
C ASN A 144 3.21 -9.92 -11.18
N LEU A 145 3.48 -8.62 -11.22
CA LEU A 145 2.59 -7.61 -11.84
C LEU A 145 2.43 -7.79 -13.36
N ARG A 146 3.38 -8.44 -14.03
CA ARG A 146 3.35 -8.68 -15.47
C ARG A 146 2.57 -9.95 -15.84
N THR A 147 2.84 -11.05 -15.12
CA THR A 147 2.26 -12.36 -15.43
C THR A 147 1.01 -12.66 -14.63
N HIS A 148 0.72 -11.89 -13.59
CA HIS A 148 -0.35 -12.08 -12.59
C HIS A 148 -0.25 -13.40 -11.82
N GLN A 149 0.92 -14.01 -11.84
CA GLN A 149 1.17 -15.23 -11.07
C GLN A 149 1.52 -14.91 -9.62
N VAL A 150 1.05 -15.75 -8.71
CA VAL A 150 1.36 -15.69 -7.30
C VAL A 150 2.15 -16.93 -6.89
N SER A 151 3.12 -16.73 -6.03
CA SER A 151 3.86 -17.81 -5.36
C SER A 151 4.16 -17.46 -3.93
N ARG A 152 4.41 -18.47 -3.10
CA ARG A 152 5.01 -18.26 -1.77
C ARG A 152 6.42 -17.70 -1.95
N ASP A 153 6.76 -16.68 -1.19
CA ASP A 153 8.12 -16.15 -1.19
C ASP A 153 9.03 -17.09 -0.40
N THR A 154 9.84 -17.86 -1.12
CA THR A 154 10.78 -18.82 -0.50
C THR A 154 12.11 -18.18 -0.13
N GLU A 155 12.41 -17.00 -0.66
CA GLU A 155 13.67 -16.29 -0.40
C GLU A 155 13.62 -15.52 0.92
N LEU A 156 12.60 -14.69 1.13
CA LEU A 156 12.42 -13.93 2.36
C LEU A 156 11.62 -14.70 3.40
N ASN A 157 10.47 -15.25 3.01
CA ASN A 157 9.54 -16.02 3.85
C ASN A 157 9.31 -15.40 5.25
N ILE A 158 9.00 -14.10 5.27
CA ILE A 158 8.88 -13.32 6.50
C ILE A 158 7.40 -13.17 6.86
N ALA A 159 6.99 -13.75 7.99
CA ALA A 159 5.68 -13.54 8.56
C ALA A 159 5.60 -12.17 9.27
N ARG A 160 4.47 -11.48 9.13
CA ARG A 160 4.17 -10.20 9.80
C ARG A 160 5.23 -9.12 9.56
N GLY A 161 5.87 -9.13 8.38
CA GLY A 161 6.89 -8.17 8.02
C GLY A 161 6.34 -6.75 7.91
N GLN A 162 7.00 -5.79 8.57
CA GLN A 162 6.77 -4.36 8.42
C GLN A 162 7.89 -3.76 7.58
N VAL A 163 7.55 -2.94 6.60
CA VAL A 163 8.51 -2.38 5.64
C VAL A 163 8.70 -0.90 5.86
N GLN A 164 9.96 -0.48 5.92
CA GLN A 164 10.38 0.91 5.85
C GLN A 164 11.30 1.10 4.65
N ILE A 165 11.15 2.22 3.94
CA ILE A 165 12.01 2.59 2.80
C ILE A 165 13.01 3.64 3.26
N ASP A 166 14.31 3.44 2.99
CA ASP A 166 15.36 4.42 3.28
C ASP A 166 15.46 5.50 2.19
N ASN A 167 16.30 6.52 2.42
CA ASN A 167 16.47 7.64 1.49
C ASN A 167 17.09 7.24 0.14
N ARG A 168 17.67 6.04 0.04
CA ARG A 168 18.24 5.48 -1.20
C ARG A 168 17.23 4.58 -1.93
N GLY A 169 16.02 4.41 -1.36
CA GLY A 169 14.97 3.57 -1.90
C GLY A 169 15.14 2.07 -1.61
N ASN A 170 16.02 1.68 -0.67
CA ASN A 170 16.15 0.30 -0.24
C ASN A 170 15.14 -0.01 0.86
N PHE A 171 14.89 -1.28 1.10
CA PHE A 171 13.89 -1.73 2.07
C PHE A 171 14.53 -2.28 3.33
N TRP A 172 13.96 -1.88 4.46
CA TRP A 172 14.22 -2.42 5.77
C TRP A 172 12.96 -3.11 6.24
N ILE A 173 13.05 -4.40 6.55
CA ILE A 173 11.93 -5.20 6.99
C ILE A 173 12.20 -5.65 8.40
N TYR A 174 11.23 -5.55 9.27
CA TYR A 174 11.30 -6.03 10.65
C TYR A 174 10.01 -6.75 11.02
N ASN A 175 10.06 -7.61 12.01
CA ASN A 175 8.88 -8.30 12.50
C ASN A 175 8.95 -8.57 14.01
N HIS A 176 7.90 -9.19 14.52
CA HIS A 176 7.72 -9.53 15.93
C HIS A 176 8.83 -10.41 16.53
N THR A 177 9.67 -11.06 15.71
CA THR A 177 10.77 -11.89 16.22
C THR A 177 12.02 -11.08 16.57
N GLY A 178 11.98 -9.75 16.42
CA GLY A 178 13.13 -8.87 16.66
C GLY A 178 14.24 -8.98 15.62
N LYS A 179 13.98 -9.67 14.50
CA LYS A 179 14.89 -9.78 13.37
C LYS A 179 14.62 -8.68 12.36
N VAL A 180 15.70 -8.20 11.74
CA VAL A 180 15.68 -7.16 10.72
C VAL A 180 16.33 -7.68 9.45
N TRP A 181 15.76 -7.33 8.30
CA TRP A 181 16.28 -7.62 6.97
C TRP A 181 16.49 -6.32 6.22
N TYR A 182 17.62 -6.20 5.58
CA TYR A 182 17.91 -5.18 4.59
C TYR A 182 17.80 -5.79 3.19
N VAL A 183 17.08 -5.13 2.28
CA VAL A 183 16.92 -5.54 0.90
C VAL A 183 17.32 -4.38 -0.02
N ASN A 184 18.35 -4.58 -0.82
CA ASN A 184 18.74 -3.61 -1.83
C ASN A 184 17.76 -3.66 -3.01
N ALA A 185 17.07 -2.55 -3.31
CA ALA A 185 16.03 -2.49 -4.31
C ALA A 185 16.51 -2.76 -5.75
N LYS A 186 17.78 -2.46 -6.05
CA LYS A 186 18.35 -2.63 -7.39
C LYS A 186 18.92 -4.02 -7.61
N THR A 187 19.71 -4.50 -6.66
CA THR A 187 20.47 -5.76 -6.79
C THR A 187 19.73 -6.96 -6.21
N ARG A 188 18.65 -6.75 -5.46
CA ARG A 188 17.93 -7.76 -4.67
C ARG A 188 18.77 -8.41 -3.57
N PHE A 189 19.96 -7.88 -3.28
CA PHE A 189 20.79 -8.38 -2.19
C PHE A 189 20.06 -8.28 -0.87
N VAL A 190 20.05 -9.37 -0.11
CA VAL A 190 19.40 -9.47 1.20
C VAL A 190 20.45 -9.75 2.27
N LYS A 191 20.38 -8.99 3.36
CA LYS A 191 21.13 -9.26 4.59
C LYS A 191 20.21 -9.18 5.79
N SER A 192 20.37 -10.06 6.75
CA SER A 192 19.56 -10.02 7.97
C SER A 192 20.42 -10.12 9.23
N PHE A 193 19.90 -9.62 10.34
CA PHE A 193 20.52 -9.68 11.66
C PHE A 193 19.45 -9.71 12.75
N GLN A 194 19.79 -10.28 13.90
CA GLN A 194 18.94 -10.28 15.08
C GLN A 194 19.21 -8.99 15.85
N LEU A 195 18.24 -8.05 15.83
CA LEU A 195 18.39 -6.76 16.54
C LEU A 195 18.06 -6.89 18.02
N ILE A 196 17.01 -7.68 18.33
CA ILE A 196 16.58 -7.91 19.71
C ILE A 196 16.85 -9.38 20.04
N PRO A 197 17.58 -9.69 21.13
CA PRO A 197 17.85 -11.06 21.53
C PRO A 197 16.56 -11.88 21.66
N ALA A 198 16.58 -13.15 21.22
CA ALA A 198 15.40 -14.01 21.17
C ALA A 198 14.75 -14.23 22.55
N ASP A 199 15.52 -14.18 23.63
CA ASP A 199 15.05 -14.27 25.02
C ASP A 199 14.31 -13.02 25.51
N LYS A 200 14.41 -11.90 24.76
CA LYS A 200 13.76 -10.62 25.06
C LYS A 200 12.58 -10.31 24.12
N VAL A 201 12.32 -11.16 23.13
CA VAL A 201 11.25 -10.93 22.13
C VAL A 201 9.85 -10.88 22.74
N ASN A 202 9.60 -11.57 23.85
CA ASN A 202 8.28 -11.59 24.53
C ASN A 202 7.83 -10.21 25.07
N TYR A 203 8.69 -9.22 25.05
CA TYR A 203 8.39 -7.84 25.48
C TYR A 203 8.13 -6.89 24.31
N ILE A 204 8.17 -7.39 23.06
CA ILE A 204 7.95 -6.57 21.87
C ILE A 204 6.49 -6.62 21.51
N ASP A 205 5.80 -5.52 21.75
CA ASP A 205 4.50 -5.24 21.17
C ASP A 205 4.71 -4.77 19.74
N GLU A 206 4.18 -5.49 18.75
CA GLU A 206 4.33 -5.19 17.32
C GLU A 206 3.93 -3.75 16.96
N GLU A 207 2.99 -3.19 17.71
CA GLU A 207 2.49 -1.82 17.50
C GLU A 207 3.43 -0.72 18.04
N ARG A 208 4.41 -1.09 18.87
CA ARG A 208 5.34 -0.14 19.51
C ARG A 208 6.71 -0.08 18.86
N TYR A 209 6.95 -0.90 17.85
CA TYR A 209 8.27 -1.02 17.25
C TYR A 209 8.30 -0.39 15.87
N HIS A 210 9.05 0.71 15.74
CA HIS A 210 9.25 1.42 14.48
C HIS A 210 10.73 1.55 14.17
N ILE A 211 11.12 1.28 12.93
CA ILE A 211 12.43 1.65 12.40
C ILE A 211 12.31 3.06 11.83
N VAL A 212 13.14 3.96 12.34
CA VAL A 212 13.28 5.32 11.80
C VAL A 212 14.71 5.46 11.30
N HIS A 213 14.88 5.85 10.04
CA HIS A 213 16.20 6.18 9.52
C HIS A 213 16.50 7.66 9.71
N ASP A 214 17.76 7.98 9.99
CA ASP A 214 18.28 9.35 10.05
C ASP A 214 18.44 9.90 8.62
N SER A 215 18.13 11.18 8.42
CA SER A 215 18.33 11.89 7.15
C SER A 215 19.81 11.99 6.72
N ARG A 216 20.74 11.66 7.57
CA ARG A 216 22.17 11.78 7.33
C ARG A 216 22.83 10.57 6.70
N ASP A 217 22.12 9.44 6.58
CA ASP A 217 22.60 8.21 5.95
C ASP A 217 24.13 8.03 6.04
N ILE A 218 24.64 7.62 7.18
CA ILE A 218 26.04 7.25 7.33
C ILE A 218 26.19 5.76 6.99
#